data_e13ef44dfa1ef37b1de5db1252a78d92
#
_entry.id   e13ef44dfa1ef37b1de5db1252a78d92
#
_cell.length_a   1.000
_cell.length_b   1.000
_cell.length_c   1.000
_cell.angle_alpha   90.00
_cell.angle_beta   90.00
_cell.angle_gamma   90.00
#
_symmetry.space_group_name_H-M   'P 1'
#
loop_
_entity.id
_entity.type
_entity.pdbx_description
1 polymer ?
#
loop_
_entity_poly.entity_id
_entity_poly.type
_entity_poly.pdbx_seq_one_letter_code
_entity_poly.pdbx_strand_id
1 'polypeptide(L)'
;MSEVCALRVEDDDSKRMVIQVRKGKGGQDRMVMLPERVLFALRRYWVTERPARPWLFPGADPEKHISASAVQDNLRAAAKRAGLTKKATPHVLRHTFATHLLELGTDIRVIQMLLGHGSIRTTLRYTRVSTSLVGATKSPVDVLGTREQKKIG
;
A
#
# COMPACT_ATOMS: atom_id res chain seq x y z
N MET A 1 -10.35 -1.82 3.63
CA MET A 1 -11.26 -2.09 2.50
C MET A 1 -12.21 -0.92 2.28
N SER A 2 -12.96 -0.50 3.28
CA SER A 2 -13.86 0.66 3.19
C SER A 2 -13.20 1.92 2.62
N GLU A 3 -11.95 2.18 2.96
CA GLU A 3 -11.18 3.33 2.46
C GLU A 3 -11.05 3.33 0.92
N VAL A 4 -10.75 2.19 0.31
CA VAL A 4 -10.65 2.08 -1.16
C VAL A 4 -12.01 2.27 -1.82
N CYS A 5 -13.07 1.70 -1.23
CA CYS A 5 -14.42 1.85 -1.74
C CYS A 5 -14.87 3.32 -1.75
N ALA A 6 -14.52 4.07 -0.70
CA ALA A 6 -14.94 5.45 -0.48
C ALA A 6 -14.02 6.50 -1.13
N LEU A 7 -13.04 6.09 -1.97
CA LEU A 7 -12.20 7.03 -2.69
C LEU A 7 -13.02 7.87 -3.68
N ARG A 8 -12.75 9.15 -3.70
CA ARG A 8 -13.31 10.09 -4.65
C ARG A 8 -12.29 10.44 -5.74
N VAL A 9 -12.78 10.94 -6.85
CA VAL A 9 -11.91 11.41 -7.94
C VAL A 9 -10.97 12.52 -7.49
N GLU A 10 -11.45 13.40 -6.61
CA GLU A 10 -10.66 14.51 -6.04
C GLU A 10 -9.57 14.10 -5.05
N ASP A 11 -9.58 12.85 -4.61
CA ASP A 11 -8.55 12.31 -3.69
C ASP A 11 -7.24 11.95 -4.41
N ASP A 12 -7.25 11.90 -5.74
CA ASP A 12 -6.09 11.66 -6.59
C ASP A 12 -5.35 12.98 -6.85
N ASP A 13 -4.19 13.15 -6.23
CA ASP A 13 -3.25 14.24 -6.55
C ASP A 13 -2.10 13.68 -7.42
N SER A 14 -2.37 13.59 -8.71
CA SER A 14 -1.38 13.09 -9.68
C SER A 14 -0.18 14.03 -9.88
N LYS A 15 -0.26 15.31 -9.47
CA LYS A 15 0.90 16.22 -9.49
C LYS A 15 1.89 15.91 -8.39
N ARG A 16 1.39 15.56 -7.21
CA ARG A 16 2.20 15.18 -6.04
C ARG A 16 2.44 13.68 -5.92
N MET A 17 1.84 12.89 -6.82
CA MET A 17 1.92 11.43 -6.82
C MET A 17 1.46 10.79 -5.50
N VAL A 18 0.35 11.31 -4.95
CA VAL A 18 -0.27 10.82 -3.71
C VAL A 18 -1.77 10.67 -3.86
N ILE A 19 -2.35 9.79 -3.03
CA ILE A 19 -3.80 9.66 -2.83
C ILE A 19 -4.11 10.05 -1.40
N GLN A 20 -5.11 10.92 -1.21
CA GLN A 20 -5.62 11.29 0.09
C GLN A 20 -6.64 10.24 0.55
N VAL A 21 -6.36 9.55 1.65
CA VAL A 21 -7.29 8.64 2.30
C VAL A 21 -7.99 9.40 3.42
N ARG A 22 -9.26 9.73 3.20
CA ARG A 22 -10.08 10.48 4.17
C ARG A 22 -10.68 9.55 5.20
N LYS A 23 -10.79 10.01 6.45
CA LYS A 23 -11.43 9.30 7.57
C LYS A 23 -10.97 7.84 7.67
N GLY A 24 -9.68 7.62 7.58
CA GLY A 24 -9.08 6.30 7.77
C GLY A 24 -9.42 5.71 9.14
N LYS A 25 -8.87 4.54 9.44
CA LYS A 25 -9.05 3.89 10.74
C LYS A 25 -8.63 4.85 11.88
N GLY A 26 -9.57 5.21 12.75
CA GLY A 26 -9.38 6.22 13.80
C GLY A 26 -9.76 7.64 13.41
N GLY A 27 -10.42 7.85 12.26
CA GLY A 27 -10.93 9.16 11.83
C GLY A 27 -9.87 10.13 11.29
N GLN A 28 -8.62 9.70 11.16
CA GLN A 28 -7.52 10.53 10.68
C GLN A 28 -7.32 10.39 9.16
N ASP A 29 -7.09 11.51 8.52
CA ASP A 29 -6.70 11.57 7.13
C ASP A 29 -5.22 11.22 6.99
N ARG A 30 -4.86 10.55 5.89
CA ARG A 30 -3.46 10.29 5.55
C ARG A 30 -3.25 10.30 4.05
N MET A 31 -2.03 10.58 3.66
CA MET A 31 -1.60 10.44 2.26
C MET A 31 -0.90 9.09 2.08
N VAL A 32 -1.15 8.46 0.93
CA VAL A 32 -0.43 7.26 0.49
C VAL A 32 0.16 7.52 -0.89
N MET A 33 1.25 6.83 -1.22
CA MET A 33 1.89 6.96 -2.51
C MET A 33 0.96 6.52 -3.65
N LEU A 34 1.03 7.22 -4.78
CA LEU A 34 0.39 6.85 -6.04
C LEU A 34 1.47 6.44 -7.04
N PRO A 35 1.77 5.13 -7.17
CA PRO A 35 2.76 4.67 -8.14
C PRO A 35 2.32 4.99 -9.58
N GLU A 36 3.27 5.31 -10.46
CA GLU A 36 3.00 5.64 -11.87
C GLU A 36 2.17 4.59 -12.59
N ARG A 37 2.45 3.30 -12.33
CA ARG A 37 1.67 2.20 -12.90
C ARG A 37 0.21 2.22 -12.46
N VAL A 38 -0.05 2.61 -11.20
CA VAL A 38 -1.41 2.72 -10.67
C VAL A 38 -2.10 3.93 -11.30
N LEU A 39 -1.41 5.08 -11.39
CA LEU A 39 -1.94 6.28 -12.06
C LEU A 39 -2.29 5.98 -13.53
N PHE A 40 -1.43 5.28 -14.25
CA PHE A 40 -1.71 4.87 -15.63
C PHE A 40 -2.95 3.98 -15.73
N ALA A 41 -3.09 2.99 -14.83
CA ALA A 41 -4.26 2.11 -14.77
C ALA A 41 -5.55 2.90 -14.44
N LEU A 42 -5.49 3.84 -13.49
CA LEU A 42 -6.62 4.70 -13.14
C LEU A 42 -7.04 5.60 -14.30
N ARG A 43 -6.09 6.18 -15.03
CA ARG A 43 -6.38 6.99 -16.22
C ARG A 43 -7.04 6.18 -17.32
N ARG A 44 -6.55 4.96 -17.59
CA ARG A 44 -7.20 4.05 -18.54
C ARG A 44 -8.62 3.72 -18.10
N TYR A 45 -8.80 3.33 -16.86
CA TYR A 45 -10.11 3.06 -16.29
C TYR A 45 -11.05 4.26 -16.47
N TRP A 46 -10.58 5.48 -16.16
CA TRP A 46 -11.36 6.69 -16.29
C TRP A 46 -11.82 6.96 -17.73
N VAL A 47 -10.93 6.78 -18.70
CA VAL A 47 -11.25 6.99 -20.12
C VAL A 47 -12.23 5.94 -20.64
N THR A 48 -12.08 4.68 -20.22
CA THR A 48 -12.89 3.55 -20.68
C THR A 48 -14.27 3.53 -20.03
N GLU A 49 -14.32 3.63 -18.72
CA GLU A 49 -15.55 3.42 -17.95
C GLU A 49 -16.33 4.72 -17.70
N ARG A 50 -15.66 5.88 -17.78
CA ARG A 50 -16.23 7.21 -17.51
C ARG A 50 -17.12 7.23 -16.26
N PRO A 51 -16.60 6.83 -15.10
CA PRO A 51 -17.39 6.63 -13.91
C PRO A 51 -18.09 7.91 -13.45
N ALA A 52 -19.31 7.76 -12.92
CA ALA A 52 -20.07 8.88 -12.37
C ALA A 52 -19.36 9.43 -11.12
N ARG A 53 -19.24 10.77 -11.05
CA ARG A 53 -18.74 11.46 -9.85
C ARG A 53 -19.76 11.36 -8.71
N PRO A 54 -19.34 11.49 -7.45
CA PRO A 54 -17.98 11.86 -6.99
C PRO A 54 -17.02 10.68 -6.79
N TRP A 55 -17.51 9.45 -6.92
CA TRP A 55 -16.74 8.26 -6.55
C TRP A 55 -15.72 7.88 -7.61
N LEU A 56 -14.51 7.51 -7.17
CA LEU A 56 -13.51 6.93 -8.08
C LEU A 56 -13.98 5.56 -8.58
N PHE A 57 -14.64 4.80 -7.71
CA PHE A 57 -15.24 3.51 -8.03
C PHE A 57 -16.73 3.52 -7.64
N PRO A 58 -17.64 3.94 -8.52
CA PRO A 58 -19.07 3.90 -8.24
C PRO A 58 -19.57 2.46 -8.13
N GLY A 59 -20.67 2.28 -7.40
CA GLY A 59 -21.39 1.02 -7.31
C GLY A 59 -22.35 0.83 -8.48
N ALA A 60 -23.22 -0.17 -8.36
CA ALA A 60 -24.34 -0.37 -9.28
C ALA A 60 -25.34 0.80 -9.21
N ASP A 61 -25.50 1.41 -8.04
CA ASP A 61 -26.16 2.69 -7.84
C ASP A 61 -25.08 3.78 -7.94
N PRO A 62 -25.12 4.69 -8.94
CA PRO A 62 -24.11 5.72 -9.15
C PRO A 62 -23.96 6.70 -7.97
N GLU A 63 -25.00 6.85 -7.16
CA GLU A 63 -24.96 7.69 -5.95
C GLU A 63 -24.14 7.07 -4.82
N LYS A 64 -23.80 5.79 -4.94
CA LYS A 64 -23.04 5.04 -3.93
C LYS A 64 -21.73 4.53 -4.49
N HIS A 65 -20.73 4.47 -3.64
CA HIS A 65 -19.48 3.82 -3.99
C HIS A 65 -19.61 2.29 -4.08
N ILE A 66 -18.66 1.64 -4.75
CA ILE A 66 -18.56 0.19 -4.83
C ILE A 66 -18.58 -0.46 -3.44
N SER A 67 -19.23 -1.62 -3.32
CA SER A 67 -19.24 -2.37 -2.06
C SER A 67 -17.94 -3.14 -1.82
N ALA A 68 -17.64 -3.41 -0.55
CA ALA A 68 -16.48 -4.22 -0.19
C ALA A 68 -16.56 -5.65 -0.73
N SER A 69 -17.79 -6.21 -0.86
CA SER A 69 -18.00 -7.53 -1.48
C SER A 69 -17.66 -7.50 -2.96
N ALA A 70 -18.14 -6.49 -3.71
CA ALA A 70 -17.83 -6.35 -5.13
C ALA A 70 -16.31 -6.22 -5.39
N VAL A 71 -15.58 -5.47 -4.54
CA VAL A 71 -14.11 -5.39 -4.63
C VAL A 71 -13.48 -6.77 -4.41
N GLN A 72 -13.97 -7.55 -3.44
CA GLN A 72 -13.46 -8.90 -3.20
C GLN A 72 -13.76 -9.86 -4.35
N ASP A 73 -14.96 -9.77 -4.95
CA ASP A 73 -15.36 -10.60 -6.08
C ASP A 73 -14.52 -10.27 -7.32
N ASN A 74 -14.32 -8.99 -7.61
CA ASN A 74 -13.45 -8.54 -8.69
C ASN A 74 -11.99 -9.00 -8.48
N LEU A 75 -11.49 -8.96 -7.25
CA LEU A 75 -10.14 -9.45 -6.95
C LEU A 75 -10.04 -10.96 -7.17
N ARG A 76 -11.04 -11.74 -6.73
CA ARG A 76 -11.08 -13.19 -6.98
C ARG A 76 -11.12 -13.51 -8.48
N ALA A 77 -11.96 -12.79 -9.23
CA ALA A 77 -12.06 -12.96 -10.67
C ALA A 77 -10.72 -12.61 -11.38
N ALA A 78 -10.07 -11.52 -10.97
CA ALA A 78 -8.76 -11.13 -11.50
C ALA A 78 -7.68 -12.17 -11.18
N ALA A 79 -7.63 -12.68 -9.96
CA ALA A 79 -6.70 -13.73 -9.55
C ALA A 79 -6.90 -15.01 -10.37
N LYS A 80 -8.14 -15.42 -10.60
CA LYS A 80 -8.49 -16.58 -11.45
C LYS A 80 -8.01 -16.37 -12.90
N ARG A 81 -8.27 -15.20 -13.50
CA ARG A 81 -7.80 -14.87 -14.86
C ARG A 81 -6.28 -14.87 -14.97
N ALA A 82 -5.58 -14.46 -13.91
CA ALA A 82 -4.12 -14.47 -13.85
C ALA A 82 -3.51 -15.85 -13.52
N GLY A 83 -4.33 -16.91 -13.39
CA GLY A 83 -3.84 -18.26 -13.07
C GLY A 83 -3.25 -18.40 -11.66
N LEU A 84 -3.58 -17.49 -10.73
CA LEU A 84 -3.07 -17.56 -9.37
C LEU A 84 -3.74 -18.69 -8.61
N THR A 85 -2.94 -19.64 -8.14
CA THR A 85 -3.40 -20.78 -7.31
C THR A 85 -3.59 -20.41 -5.85
N LYS A 86 -2.83 -19.41 -5.37
CA LYS A 86 -2.94 -18.91 -4.00
C LYS A 86 -4.13 -17.99 -3.82
N LYS A 87 -4.78 -18.08 -2.67
CA LYS A 87 -5.93 -17.25 -2.32
C LYS A 87 -5.52 -15.77 -2.27
N ALA A 88 -5.99 -14.98 -3.24
CA ALA A 88 -5.81 -13.53 -3.24
C ALA A 88 -6.98 -12.87 -2.49
N THR A 89 -6.67 -12.17 -1.41
CA THR A 89 -7.63 -11.36 -0.66
C THR A 89 -7.02 -9.98 -0.41
N PRO A 90 -7.83 -8.94 -0.18
CA PRO A 90 -7.30 -7.62 0.16
C PRO A 90 -6.39 -7.63 1.38
N HIS A 91 -6.65 -8.53 2.33
CA HIS A 91 -5.81 -8.70 3.51
C HIS A 91 -4.43 -9.29 3.15
N VAL A 92 -4.41 -10.29 2.27
CA VAL A 92 -3.16 -10.86 1.75
C VAL A 92 -2.38 -9.81 0.96
N LEU A 93 -3.02 -9.05 0.07
CA LEU A 93 -2.36 -7.98 -0.68
C LEU A 93 -1.75 -6.92 0.24
N ARG A 94 -2.50 -6.52 1.29
CA ARG A 94 -2.02 -5.58 2.29
C ARG A 94 -0.82 -6.13 3.06
N HIS A 95 -0.86 -7.40 3.42
CA HIS A 95 0.26 -8.07 4.10
C HIS A 95 1.49 -8.12 3.19
N THR A 96 1.33 -8.56 1.94
CA THR A 96 2.39 -8.60 0.93
C THR A 96 3.01 -7.23 0.71
N PHE A 97 2.19 -6.19 0.56
CA PHE A 97 2.67 -4.81 0.42
C PHE A 97 3.56 -4.38 1.60
N ALA A 98 3.10 -4.64 2.84
CA ALA A 98 3.88 -4.30 4.02
C ALA A 98 5.21 -5.06 4.11
N THR A 99 5.20 -6.36 3.77
CA THR A 99 6.40 -7.20 3.78
C THR A 99 7.41 -6.72 2.74
N HIS A 100 6.97 -6.43 1.51
CA HIS A 100 7.86 -5.91 0.47
C HIS A 100 8.46 -4.55 0.83
N LEU A 101 7.68 -3.62 1.41
CA LEU A 101 8.24 -2.35 1.89
C LEU A 101 9.31 -2.55 2.95
N LEU A 102 9.09 -3.50 3.85
CA LEU A 102 10.05 -3.83 4.90
C LEU A 102 11.34 -4.43 4.30
N GLU A 103 11.21 -5.33 3.32
CA GLU A 103 12.33 -5.93 2.59
C GLU A 103 13.13 -4.91 1.78
N LEU A 104 12.47 -3.85 1.30
CA LEU A 104 13.11 -2.71 0.65
C LEU A 104 13.75 -1.73 1.63
N GLY A 105 13.76 -2.03 2.95
CA GLY A 105 14.38 -1.21 3.97
C GLY A 105 13.56 0.02 4.39
N THR A 106 12.26 0.06 4.05
CA THR A 106 11.40 1.16 4.48
C THR A 106 11.21 1.14 6.00
N ASP A 107 11.37 2.32 6.63
CA ASP A 107 11.17 2.47 8.06
C ASP A 107 9.78 1.99 8.50
N ILE A 108 9.73 1.25 9.60
CA ILE A 108 8.48 0.62 10.09
C ILE A 108 7.42 1.65 10.46
N ARG A 109 7.81 2.86 10.86
CA ARG A 109 6.88 3.95 11.17
C ARG A 109 6.21 4.49 9.90
N VAL A 110 6.97 4.54 8.79
CA VAL A 110 6.43 4.91 7.47
C VAL A 110 5.43 3.83 7.02
N ILE A 111 5.77 2.55 7.17
CA ILE A 111 4.84 1.45 6.86
C ILE A 111 3.58 1.54 7.72
N GLN A 112 3.72 1.82 9.01
CA GLN A 112 2.60 2.01 9.93
C GLN A 112 1.67 3.13 9.45
N MET A 113 2.23 4.28 9.08
CA MET A 113 1.50 5.44 8.58
C MET A 113 0.76 5.11 7.28
N LEU A 114 1.43 4.52 6.31
CA LEU A 114 0.83 4.12 5.02
C LEU A 114 -0.34 3.15 5.19
N LEU A 115 -0.20 2.21 6.12
CA LEU A 115 -1.24 1.23 6.42
C LEU A 115 -2.37 1.80 7.30
N GLY A 116 -2.19 2.97 7.91
CA GLY A 116 -3.17 3.54 8.85
C GLY A 116 -3.35 2.68 10.10
N HIS A 117 -2.27 2.10 10.62
CA HIS A 117 -2.30 1.35 11.86
C HIS A 117 -2.21 2.30 13.04
N GLY A 118 -3.25 2.33 13.90
CA GLY A 118 -3.24 3.12 15.13
C GLY A 118 -2.24 2.62 16.19
N SER A 119 -1.65 1.43 15.99
CA SER A 119 -0.64 0.84 16.87
C SER A 119 0.49 0.20 16.09
N ILE A 120 1.72 0.49 16.49
CA ILE A 120 2.93 -0.11 15.92
C ILE A 120 2.96 -1.63 16.11
N ARG A 121 2.33 -2.15 17.18
CA ARG A 121 2.22 -3.59 17.43
C ARG A 121 1.60 -4.36 16.26
N THR A 122 0.67 -3.75 15.53
CA THR A 122 0.05 -4.34 14.34
C THR A 122 1.06 -4.42 13.19
N THR A 123 1.93 -3.44 13.06
CA THR A 123 2.97 -3.38 12.01
C THR A 123 4.13 -4.32 12.33
N LEU A 124 4.47 -4.52 13.60
CA LEU A 124 5.52 -5.44 14.06
C LEU A 124 5.27 -6.92 13.67
N ARG A 125 4.05 -7.30 13.33
CA ARG A 125 3.77 -8.64 12.77
C ARG A 125 4.56 -8.92 11.50
N TYR A 126 4.90 -7.90 10.72
CA TYR A 126 5.63 -8.02 9.47
C TYR A 126 7.14 -8.21 9.70
N THR A 127 7.68 -7.77 10.83
CA THR A 127 9.11 -7.92 11.15
C THR A 127 9.52 -9.36 11.42
N ARG A 128 8.57 -10.23 11.79
CA ARG A 128 8.85 -11.67 12.05
C ARG A 128 9.10 -12.47 10.78
N VAL A 129 8.82 -11.91 9.60
CA VAL A 129 8.88 -12.64 8.31
C VAL A 129 10.20 -12.38 7.59
N SER A 130 10.95 -11.34 7.95
CA SER A 130 12.14 -10.93 7.21
C SER A 130 13.45 -11.26 7.94
N THR A 131 13.83 -12.53 7.89
CA THR A 131 15.19 -12.96 8.29
C THR A 131 16.27 -12.35 7.39
N SER A 132 15.93 -11.96 6.15
CA SER A 132 16.81 -11.27 5.21
C SER A 132 17.25 -9.89 5.69
N LEU A 133 16.39 -9.15 6.40
CA LEU A 133 16.74 -7.85 6.98
C LEU A 133 17.76 -7.95 8.11
N VAL A 134 17.69 -8.99 8.92
CA VAL A 134 18.67 -9.20 10.00
C VAL A 134 20.04 -9.49 9.40
N GLY A 135 20.10 -10.34 8.36
CA GLY A 135 21.36 -10.67 7.66
C GLY A 135 21.94 -9.52 6.84
N ALA A 136 21.10 -8.58 6.36
CA ALA A 136 21.53 -7.41 5.61
C ALA A 136 21.91 -6.21 6.50
N THR A 137 21.62 -6.27 7.80
CA THR A 137 21.93 -5.18 8.75
C THR A 137 23.42 -5.19 9.07
N LYS A 138 24.12 -4.15 8.65
CA LYS A 138 25.53 -3.96 9.02
C LYS A 138 25.63 -3.60 10.51
N SER A 139 26.49 -4.31 11.22
CA SER A 139 26.80 -3.98 12.61
C SER A 139 27.45 -2.59 12.70
N PRO A 140 27.06 -1.75 13.66
CA PRO A 140 27.78 -0.51 13.95
C PRO A 140 29.28 -0.73 14.19
N VAL A 141 29.67 -1.88 14.74
CA VAL A 141 31.08 -2.25 14.97
C VAL A 141 31.83 -2.39 13.66
N ASP A 142 31.20 -2.95 12.61
CA ASP A 142 31.83 -3.09 11.29
C ASP A 142 32.04 -1.74 10.60
N VAL A 143 31.14 -0.78 10.87
CA VAL A 143 31.22 0.59 10.31
C VAL A 143 32.26 1.42 11.05
N LEU A 144 32.44 1.23 12.35
CA LEU A 144 33.41 1.93 13.16
C LEU A 144 34.84 1.42 12.89
N GLY A 145 35.02 0.10 12.68
CA GLY A 145 36.34 -0.49 12.37
C GLY A 145 36.96 -0.02 11.06
N THR A 146 36.14 0.37 10.08
CA THR A 146 36.62 0.90 8.78
C THR A 146 37.18 2.33 8.87
N ARG A 147 36.94 3.09 9.95
CA ARG A 147 37.50 4.43 10.14
C ARG A 147 38.90 4.41 10.71
N GLU A 148 39.28 3.39 11.44
CA GLU A 148 40.64 3.30 12.03
C GLU A 148 41.69 2.82 11.03
N GLN A 149 41.35 1.97 10.09
CA GLN A 149 42.27 1.49 9.06
C GLN A 149 42.68 2.55 8.02
N LYS A 150 41.99 3.67 7.92
CA LYS A 150 42.36 4.82 7.05
C LYS A 150 43.34 5.82 7.68
N LYS A 151 43.74 5.63 8.95
CA LYS A 151 44.66 6.53 9.64
C LYS A 151 46.07 5.96 9.84
N ILE A 152 46.35 4.73 9.35
CA ILE A 152 47.63 4.04 9.52
C ILE A 152 48.23 3.67 8.14
N GLY A 153 47.90 4.45 7.10
CA GLY A 153 48.51 4.32 5.79
C GLY A 153 49.07 5.65 5.30
#